data_388c1f557ddce84b409bfd22215ac828
#
_entry.id   388c1f557ddce84b409bfd22215ac828
#
_cell.length_a   1.000
_cell.length_b   1.000
_cell.length_c   1.000
_cell.angle_alpha   90.00
_cell.angle_beta   90.00
_cell.angle_gamma   90.00
#
_symmetry.space_group_name_H-M   'P 1'
#
loop_
_entity.id
_entity.type
_entity.pdbx_description
1 polymer ?
#
loop_
_entity_poly.entity_id
_entity_poly.type
_entity_poly.pdbx_seq_one_letter_code
_entity_poly.pdbx_strand_id
1 'polypeptide(L)'
;MPRIEKINGFWVPSNDVHLDQWRDGKPFTQNKCLLKFIEYCETENKKFNHILDIGAWVGTWSMAMNKFCGRVVAFEPDAVHYECLVKNVGADIETHQLAIGAEQKMISLSEDDFTQSKRVVGVGTIPMITIDSLGLDDVDLIKIDVEGLEMEVLKGAVETLSNVQYLMIELNNNTKKYGSNNFEVEKFIRSLGFKVLIEHWPDKIFYRA
;
A
#
# COMPACT_ATOMS: atom_id res chain seq x y z
N MET A 1 -2.59 4.36 25.10
CA MET A 1 -2.08 3.68 23.89
C MET A 1 -3.26 3.02 23.21
N PRO A 2 -3.40 3.14 21.90
CA PRO A 2 -4.39 2.36 21.17
C PRO A 2 -4.13 0.89 21.44
N ARG A 3 -5.21 0.15 21.67
CA ARG A 3 -5.14 -1.30 21.86
C ARG A 3 -5.37 -1.98 20.53
N ILE A 4 -4.78 -3.12 20.32
CA ILE A 4 -5.12 -4.01 19.24
C ILE A 4 -6.00 -5.14 19.77
N GLU A 5 -6.88 -5.68 18.94
CA GLU A 5 -7.72 -6.83 19.28
C GLU A 5 -7.71 -7.85 18.15
N LYS A 6 -8.05 -9.10 18.47
CA LYS A 6 -8.15 -10.16 17.46
C LYS A 6 -9.60 -10.44 17.13
N ILE A 7 -10.01 -10.21 15.88
CA ILE A 7 -11.38 -10.42 15.41
C ILE A 7 -11.35 -11.34 14.20
N ASN A 8 -12.10 -12.44 14.26
CA ASN A 8 -12.19 -13.43 13.17
C ASN A 8 -10.84 -13.87 12.58
N GLY A 9 -9.84 -14.01 13.46
CA GLY A 9 -8.50 -14.45 13.08
C GLY A 9 -7.51 -13.33 12.78
N PHE A 10 -7.95 -12.08 12.61
CA PHE A 10 -7.11 -10.92 12.29
C PHE A 10 -6.87 -10.03 13.51
N TRP A 11 -5.65 -9.54 13.65
CA TRP A 11 -5.30 -8.47 14.57
C TRP A 11 -5.63 -7.13 13.92
N VAL A 12 -6.38 -6.29 14.63
CA VAL A 12 -6.84 -4.98 14.17
C VAL A 12 -6.73 -3.96 15.31
N PRO A 13 -6.58 -2.65 15.01
CA PRO A 13 -6.67 -1.61 16.02
C PRO A 13 -8.05 -1.60 16.67
N SER A 14 -8.14 -1.46 18.00
CA SER A 14 -9.42 -1.47 18.73
C SER A 14 -10.30 -0.23 18.47
N ASN A 15 -9.76 0.80 17.85
CA ASN A 15 -10.47 2.00 17.41
C ASN A 15 -10.61 2.09 15.88
N ASP A 16 -10.48 0.95 15.18
CA ASP A 16 -10.67 0.89 13.74
C ASP A 16 -12.13 1.19 13.36
N VAL A 17 -12.34 2.01 12.33
CA VAL A 17 -13.69 2.37 11.87
C VAL A 17 -14.45 1.21 11.22
N HIS A 18 -13.75 0.14 10.86
CA HIS A 18 -14.34 -1.05 10.25
C HIS A 18 -14.57 -2.21 11.23
N LEU A 19 -14.48 -1.97 12.56
CA LEU A 19 -14.64 -3.03 13.57
C LEU A 19 -15.91 -3.86 13.36
N ASP A 20 -17.03 -3.22 13.02
CA ASP A 20 -18.29 -3.95 12.80
C ASP A 20 -18.21 -4.87 11.57
N GLN A 21 -17.52 -4.45 10.52
CA GLN A 21 -17.29 -5.30 9.33
C GLN A 21 -16.41 -6.51 9.68
N TRP A 22 -15.37 -6.32 10.51
CA TRP A 22 -14.54 -7.40 11.01
C TRP A 22 -15.35 -8.40 11.86
N ARG A 23 -16.24 -7.90 12.74
CA ARG A 23 -17.10 -8.71 13.61
C ARG A 23 -18.16 -9.48 12.83
N ASP A 24 -18.71 -8.89 11.77
CA ASP A 24 -19.69 -9.52 10.89
C ASP A 24 -19.10 -10.64 10.00
N GLY A 25 -17.80 -10.90 10.10
CA GLY A 25 -17.10 -11.89 9.27
C GLY A 25 -17.03 -11.51 7.79
N LYS A 26 -17.32 -10.25 7.46
CA LYS A 26 -17.11 -9.74 6.10
C LYS A 26 -15.63 -9.46 5.95
N PRO A 27 -14.92 -10.21 5.10
CA PRO A 27 -13.50 -9.95 4.90
C PRO A 27 -13.34 -8.52 4.40
N PHE A 28 -12.46 -7.77 5.05
CA PHE A 28 -12.11 -6.40 4.67
C PHE A 28 -11.54 -6.32 3.23
N THR A 29 -11.25 -7.46 2.64
CA THR A 29 -10.85 -7.65 1.24
C THR A 29 -11.95 -7.34 0.22
N GLN A 30 -12.99 -6.57 0.58
CA GLN A 30 -14.02 -6.10 -0.38
C GLN A 30 -13.52 -4.99 -1.31
N ASN A 31 -12.20 -4.75 -1.38
CA ASN A 31 -11.63 -3.96 -2.46
C ASN A 31 -11.89 -4.67 -3.79
N LYS A 32 -12.91 -4.19 -4.50
CA LYS A 32 -13.36 -4.81 -5.76
C LYS A 32 -12.27 -4.77 -6.84
N CYS A 33 -11.38 -3.80 -6.77
CA CYS A 33 -10.23 -3.71 -7.68
C CYS A 33 -9.27 -4.87 -7.43
N LEU A 34 -8.93 -5.15 -6.17
CA LEU A 34 -8.11 -6.29 -5.77
C LEU A 34 -8.74 -7.62 -6.18
N LEU A 35 -10.04 -7.82 -5.96
CA LEU A 35 -10.73 -9.06 -6.34
C LEU A 35 -10.66 -9.32 -7.85
N LYS A 36 -10.87 -8.29 -8.68
CA LYS A 36 -10.71 -8.39 -10.14
C LYS A 36 -9.27 -8.67 -10.55
N PHE A 37 -8.29 -8.13 -9.81
CA PHE A 37 -6.89 -8.40 -10.10
C PHE A 37 -6.49 -9.83 -9.71
N ILE A 38 -7.01 -10.35 -8.61
CA ILE A 38 -6.86 -11.75 -8.22
C ILE A 38 -7.42 -12.66 -9.31
N GLU A 39 -8.65 -12.41 -9.77
CA GLU A 39 -9.28 -13.15 -10.88
C GLU A 39 -8.42 -13.08 -12.16
N TYR A 40 -7.91 -11.90 -12.50
CA TYR A 40 -6.99 -11.73 -13.62
C TYR A 40 -5.71 -12.57 -13.44
N CYS A 41 -5.09 -12.51 -12.25
CA CYS A 41 -3.88 -13.29 -11.96
C CYS A 41 -4.14 -14.81 -12.05
N GLU A 42 -5.29 -15.27 -11.57
CA GLU A 42 -5.68 -16.68 -11.65
C GLU A 42 -5.92 -17.12 -13.10
N THR A 43 -6.68 -16.32 -13.88
CA THR A 43 -7.01 -16.61 -15.27
C THR A 43 -5.77 -16.63 -16.18
N GLU A 44 -4.88 -15.65 -16.01
CA GLU A 44 -3.66 -15.50 -16.79
C GLU A 44 -2.46 -16.29 -16.22
N ASN A 45 -2.68 -17.08 -15.15
CA ASN A 45 -1.65 -17.81 -14.42
C ASN A 45 -0.43 -16.94 -14.06
N LYS A 46 -0.69 -15.69 -13.61
CA LYS A 46 0.36 -14.73 -13.26
C LYS A 46 1.09 -15.13 -11.99
N LYS A 47 2.40 -14.97 -12.02
CA LYS A 47 3.31 -15.07 -10.87
C LYS A 47 4.25 -13.89 -10.88
N PHE A 48 4.58 -13.41 -9.70
CA PHE A 48 5.49 -12.29 -9.47
C PHE A 48 6.73 -12.80 -8.73
N ASN A 49 7.89 -12.24 -9.02
CA ASN A 49 9.10 -12.52 -8.26
C ASN A 49 9.07 -11.72 -6.97
N HIS A 50 8.80 -10.41 -7.07
CA HIS A 50 8.87 -9.50 -5.96
C HIS A 50 7.73 -8.47 -6.01
N ILE A 51 7.02 -8.31 -4.89
CA ILE A 51 5.94 -7.34 -4.71
C ILE A 51 6.27 -6.38 -3.56
N LEU A 52 6.03 -5.08 -3.77
CA LEU A 52 6.06 -4.07 -2.71
C LEU A 52 4.64 -3.61 -2.38
N ASP A 53 4.28 -3.66 -1.10
CA ASP A 53 3.02 -3.13 -0.55
C ASP A 53 3.30 -1.88 0.27
N ILE A 54 3.07 -0.70 -0.31
CA ILE A 54 3.33 0.60 0.31
C ILE A 54 2.05 1.12 0.95
N GLY A 55 2.07 1.26 2.28
CA GLY A 55 0.88 1.52 3.09
C GLY A 55 0.11 0.22 3.33
N ALA A 56 0.78 -0.76 3.94
CA ALA A 56 0.24 -2.11 4.08
C ALA A 56 -0.86 -2.24 5.14
N TRP A 57 -1.05 -1.21 5.97
CA TRP A 57 -2.03 -1.20 7.05
C TRP A 57 -1.90 -2.45 7.94
N VAL A 58 -2.95 -3.26 8.08
CA VAL A 58 -2.92 -4.51 8.86
C VAL A 58 -2.55 -5.76 8.03
N GLY A 59 -2.13 -5.60 6.77
CA GLY A 59 -1.56 -6.65 5.93
C GLY A 59 -2.55 -7.44 5.08
N THR A 60 -3.80 -7.04 4.99
CA THR A 60 -4.82 -7.80 4.24
C THR A 60 -4.51 -7.95 2.76
N TRP A 61 -4.00 -6.88 2.12
CA TRP A 61 -3.61 -6.90 0.72
C TRP A 61 -2.36 -7.77 0.50
N SER A 62 -1.33 -7.59 1.33
CA SER A 62 -0.09 -8.40 1.29
C SER A 62 -0.40 -9.89 1.37
N MET A 63 -1.26 -10.31 2.32
CA MET A 63 -1.67 -11.70 2.48
C MET A 63 -2.41 -12.24 1.25
N ALA A 64 -3.31 -11.43 0.66
CA ALA A 64 -4.08 -11.84 -0.51
C ALA A 64 -3.18 -12.07 -1.74
N MET A 65 -2.11 -11.27 -1.89
CA MET A 65 -1.19 -11.34 -3.02
C MET A 65 -0.03 -12.32 -2.82
N ASN A 66 0.27 -12.72 -1.59
CA ASN A 66 1.40 -13.61 -1.27
C ASN A 66 1.35 -14.94 -2.01
N LYS A 67 0.16 -15.48 -2.29
CA LYS A 67 -0.02 -16.74 -3.07
C LYS A 67 0.44 -16.64 -4.54
N PHE A 68 0.62 -15.43 -5.05
CA PHE A 68 1.07 -15.17 -6.42
C PHE A 68 2.53 -14.77 -6.51
N CYS A 69 3.24 -14.66 -5.38
CA CYS A 69 4.55 -14.03 -5.34
C CYS A 69 5.59 -14.89 -4.62
N GLY A 70 6.83 -14.79 -5.08
CA GLY A 70 7.99 -15.40 -4.39
C GLY A 70 8.44 -14.60 -3.16
N ARG A 71 8.29 -13.27 -3.20
CA ARG A 71 8.67 -12.36 -2.10
C ARG A 71 7.73 -11.16 -2.04
N VAL A 72 7.11 -10.95 -0.88
CA VAL A 72 6.32 -9.73 -0.58
C VAL A 72 7.04 -8.94 0.50
N VAL A 73 7.21 -7.64 0.27
CA VAL A 73 7.75 -6.69 1.27
C VAL A 73 6.71 -5.61 1.53
N ALA A 74 6.33 -5.46 2.79
CA ALA A 74 5.26 -4.57 3.23
C ALA A 74 5.79 -3.42 4.10
N PHE A 75 5.36 -2.20 3.81
CA PHE A 75 5.78 -0.97 4.51
C PHE A 75 4.58 -0.31 5.16
N GLU A 76 4.66 -0.09 6.47
CA GLU A 76 3.61 0.56 7.24
C GLU A 76 4.23 1.46 8.32
N PRO A 77 4.06 2.79 8.26
CA PRO A 77 4.69 3.70 9.20
C PRO A 77 4.02 3.78 10.58
N ASP A 78 2.69 3.56 10.68
CA ASP A 78 2.00 3.65 11.97
C ASP A 78 2.32 2.46 12.86
N ALA A 79 2.74 2.74 14.10
CA ALA A 79 3.19 1.70 15.03
C ALA A 79 2.09 0.68 15.41
N VAL A 80 0.82 1.12 15.45
CA VAL A 80 -0.30 0.24 15.82
C VAL A 80 -0.70 -0.65 14.64
N HIS A 81 -0.77 -0.06 13.44
CA HIS A 81 -1.01 -0.82 12.22
C HIS A 81 0.13 -1.80 11.96
N TYR A 82 1.37 -1.36 12.13
CA TYR A 82 2.54 -2.21 11.96
C TYR A 82 2.54 -3.39 12.95
N GLU A 83 2.16 -3.17 14.22
CA GLU A 83 2.01 -4.28 15.18
C GLU A 83 0.96 -5.31 14.71
N CYS A 84 -0.17 -4.83 14.17
CA CYS A 84 -1.20 -5.69 13.58
C CYS A 84 -0.67 -6.42 12.34
N LEU A 85 -0.01 -5.69 11.42
CA LEU A 85 0.61 -6.23 10.21
C LEU A 85 1.53 -7.42 10.54
N VAL A 86 2.52 -7.22 11.41
CA VAL A 86 3.47 -8.29 11.80
C VAL A 86 2.77 -9.52 12.36
N LYS A 87 1.74 -9.32 13.21
CA LYS A 87 0.97 -10.43 13.80
C LYS A 87 0.09 -11.17 12.77
N ASN A 88 -0.40 -10.49 11.76
CA ASN A 88 -1.27 -11.06 10.74
C ASN A 88 -0.49 -11.85 9.69
N VAL A 89 0.63 -11.30 9.21
CA VAL A 89 1.38 -11.89 8.09
C VAL A 89 2.41 -12.94 8.55
N GLY A 90 2.81 -12.92 9.82
CA GLY A 90 3.79 -13.87 10.36
C GLY A 90 5.17 -13.73 9.71
N ALA A 91 5.84 -14.87 9.46
CA ALA A 91 7.17 -14.92 8.87
C ALA A 91 7.16 -15.00 7.32
N ASP A 92 5.98 -15.09 6.69
CA ASP A 92 5.86 -15.32 5.25
C ASP A 92 6.04 -14.04 4.43
N ILE A 93 5.94 -12.87 5.07
CA ILE A 93 6.03 -11.56 4.44
C ILE A 93 7.03 -10.71 5.21
N GLU A 94 7.98 -10.12 4.51
CA GLU A 94 8.93 -9.16 5.06
C GLU A 94 8.22 -7.84 5.38
N THR A 95 8.44 -7.28 6.58
CA THR A 95 7.73 -6.07 7.02
C THR A 95 8.68 -5.01 7.56
N HIS A 96 8.41 -3.74 7.25
CA HIS A 96 9.21 -2.60 7.71
C HIS A 96 8.33 -1.49 8.28
N GLN A 97 8.66 -1.01 9.48
CA GLN A 97 7.99 0.13 10.10
C GLN A 97 8.63 1.44 9.62
N LEU A 98 8.30 1.86 8.43
CA LEU A 98 8.76 3.12 7.85
C LEU A 98 7.78 3.62 6.77
N ALA A 99 7.88 4.89 6.43
CA ALA A 99 7.14 5.50 5.33
C ALA A 99 7.97 5.47 4.03
N ILE A 100 7.27 5.50 2.90
CA ILE A 100 7.87 5.69 1.58
C ILE A 100 7.43 7.07 1.04
N GLY A 101 8.36 7.78 0.42
CA GLY A 101 8.12 9.11 -0.17
C GLY A 101 9.18 9.51 -1.19
N ALA A 102 9.28 10.83 -1.49
CA ALA A 102 10.20 11.35 -2.50
C ALA A 102 11.63 11.55 -2.01
N GLU A 103 11.86 11.55 -0.70
CA GLU A 103 13.16 11.87 -0.08
C GLU A 103 13.35 11.14 1.24
N GLN A 104 14.60 11.01 1.65
CA GLN A 104 14.93 10.42 2.96
C GLN A 104 14.85 11.49 4.04
N LYS A 105 13.98 11.29 5.03
CA LYS A 105 13.80 12.18 6.18
C LYS A 105 13.10 11.49 7.34
N MET A 106 13.08 12.17 8.49
CA MET A 106 12.27 11.76 9.64
C MET A 106 10.94 12.50 9.61
N ILE A 107 9.82 11.77 9.80
CA ILE A 107 8.47 12.32 9.76
C ILE A 107 7.68 12.00 11.02
N SER A 108 6.57 12.72 11.22
CA SER A 108 5.49 12.36 12.14
C SER A 108 4.19 12.13 11.37
N LEU A 109 3.30 11.34 11.95
CA LEU A 109 1.94 11.13 11.46
C LEU A 109 0.96 11.98 12.27
N SER A 110 -0.19 12.33 11.67
CA SER A 110 -1.26 13.03 12.37
C SER A 110 -1.79 12.19 13.55
N GLU A 111 -2.23 12.89 14.61
CA GLU A 111 -2.88 12.28 15.79
C GLU A 111 -4.39 12.16 15.61
N ASP A 112 -4.86 11.83 14.42
CA ASP A 112 -6.30 11.66 14.18
C ASP A 112 -6.82 10.46 14.99
N ASP A 113 -8.01 10.60 15.58
CA ASP A 113 -8.67 9.55 16.37
C ASP A 113 -9.05 8.31 15.53
N PHE A 114 -9.11 8.48 14.22
CA PHE A 114 -9.41 7.42 13.27
C PHE A 114 -8.12 6.90 12.62
N THR A 115 -7.84 5.62 12.83
CA THR A 115 -6.57 5.00 12.44
C THR A 115 -6.31 4.99 10.94
N GLN A 116 -7.34 5.02 10.10
CA GLN A 116 -7.22 4.82 8.66
C GLN A 116 -6.75 6.01 7.84
N SER A 117 -6.74 7.22 8.40
CA SER A 117 -6.43 8.44 7.64
C SER A 117 -5.16 9.12 8.14
N LYS A 118 -4.27 8.38 8.79
CA LYS A 118 -3.02 8.98 9.31
C LYS A 118 -2.15 9.49 8.17
N ARG A 119 -1.75 10.76 8.31
CA ARG A 119 -1.04 11.52 7.28
C ARG A 119 0.29 12.02 7.81
N VAL A 120 1.26 12.15 6.93
CA VAL A 120 2.52 12.83 7.23
C VAL A 120 2.26 14.31 7.51
N VAL A 121 2.64 14.79 8.70
CA VAL A 121 2.34 16.17 9.15
C VAL A 121 3.57 17.00 9.53
N GLY A 122 4.77 16.44 9.52
CA GLY A 122 5.96 17.19 9.87
C GLY A 122 7.17 16.33 10.20
N VAL A 123 8.13 16.93 10.90
CA VAL A 123 9.33 16.25 11.40
C VAL A 123 8.98 15.44 12.64
N GLY A 124 9.47 14.20 12.71
CA GLY A 124 9.17 13.29 13.84
C GLY A 124 10.23 12.20 14.00
N THR A 125 9.80 11.01 14.38
CA THR A 125 10.66 9.87 14.71
C THR A 125 10.51 8.69 13.77
N ILE A 126 9.61 8.76 12.77
CA ILE A 126 9.36 7.69 11.81
C ILE A 126 10.27 7.93 10.60
N PRO A 127 11.11 6.96 10.21
CA PRO A 127 11.92 7.10 9.01
C PRO A 127 11.05 7.06 7.76
N MET A 128 11.35 7.94 6.80
CA MET A 128 10.84 7.90 5.44
C MET A 128 12.03 7.70 4.49
N ILE A 129 11.88 6.81 3.52
CA ILE A 129 12.87 6.54 2.49
C ILE A 129 12.22 6.58 1.10
N THR A 130 13.03 6.52 0.05
CA THR A 130 12.54 6.36 -1.33
C THR A 130 12.57 4.87 -1.72
N ILE A 131 11.70 4.45 -2.64
CA ILE A 131 11.78 3.08 -3.19
C ILE A 131 13.11 2.89 -3.92
N ASP A 132 13.56 3.88 -4.68
CA ASP A 132 14.84 3.80 -5.42
C ASP A 132 16.05 3.60 -4.49
N SER A 133 15.99 4.09 -3.24
CA SER A 133 17.06 3.86 -2.26
C SER A 133 17.19 2.42 -1.76
N LEU A 134 16.18 1.57 -2.04
CA LEU A 134 16.24 0.14 -1.72
C LEU A 134 17.13 -0.64 -2.70
N GLY A 135 17.43 -0.08 -3.89
CA GLY A 135 18.28 -0.71 -4.90
C GLY A 135 17.72 -2.02 -5.45
N LEU A 136 16.38 -2.12 -5.59
CA LEU A 136 15.70 -3.32 -6.06
C LEU A 136 15.50 -3.28 -7.57
N ASP A 137 15.89 -4.34 -8.27
CA ASP A 137 15.81 -4.49 -9.73
C ASP A 137 14.84 -5.60 -10.19
N ASP A 138 14.30 -6.37 -9.26
CA ASP A 138 13.46 -7.55 -9.48
C ASP A 138 11.98 -7.35 -9.11
N VAL A 139 11.53 -6.10 -8.93
CA VAL A 139 10.17 -5.77 -8.53
C VAL A 139 9.22 -5.82 -9.73
N ASP A 140 8.20 -6.67 -9.66
CA ASP A 140 7.19 -6.84 -10.72
C ASP A 140 5.93 -6.00 -10.48
N LEU A 141 5.54 -5.85 -9.21
CA LEU A 141 4.31 -5.17 -8.81
C LEU A 141 4.56 -4.27 -7.60
N ILE A 142 4.06 -3.04 -7.66
CA ILE A 142 4.00 -2.12 -6.52
C ILE A 142 2.53 -1.77 -6.25
N LYS A 143 2.08 -1.89 -5.00
CA LYS A 143 0.84 -1.27 -4.52
C LYS A 143 1.19 0.00 -3.75
N ILE A 144 0.47 1.08 -4.00
CA ILE A 144 0.61 2.38 -3.31
C ILE A 144 -0.75 2.80 -2.77
N ASP A 145 -0.82 2.97 -1.45
CA ASP A 145 -2.01 3.41 -0.74
C ASP A 145 -1.55 4.12 0.55
N VAL A 146 -1.26 5.41 0.44
CA VAL A 146 -0.53 6.20 1.44
C VAL A 146 -1.25 7.48 1.85
N GLU A 147 -2.58 7.50 1.66
CA GLU A 147 -3.49 8.53 2.15
C GLU A 147 -3.13 9.96 1.68
N GLY A 148 -2.69 10.04 0.42
CA GLY A 148 -2.47 11.31 -0.28
C GLY A 148 -1.03 11.58 -0.73
N LEU A 149 -0.04 10.80 -0.27
CA LEU A 149 1.36 10.96 -0.68
C LEU A 149 1.72 10.17 -1.95
N GLU A 150 0.75 9.68 -2.72
CA GLU A 150 0.96 8.82 -3.90
C GLU A 150 1.93 9.46 -4.90
N MET A 151 1.80 10.76 -5.18
CA MET A 151 2.73 11.47 -6.07
C MET A 151 4.16 11.48 -5.53
N GLU A 152 4.34 11.66 -4.23
CA GLU A 152 5.67 11.68 -3.61
C GLU A 152 6.31 10.28 -3.62
N VAL A 153 5.53 9.24 -3.39
CA VAL A 153 6.00 7.85 -3.53
C VAL A 153 6.45 7.58 -4.98
N LEU A 154 5.66 7.97 -5.96
CA LEU A 154 6.00 7.80 -7.38
C LEU A 154 7.27 8.55 -7.78
N LYS A 155 7.49 9.77 -7.27
CA LYS A 155 8.73 10.54 -7.51
C LYS A 155 9.96 9.86 -6.91
N GLY A 156 9.81 9.19 -5.77
CA GLY A 156 10.88 8.44 -5.12
C GLY A 156 11.08 7.00 -5.65
N ALA A 157 10.39 6.65 -6.73
CA ALA A 157 10.39 5.31 -7.32
C ALA A 157 10.70 5.29 -8.83
N VAL A 158 11.20 6.38 -9.40
CA VAL A 158 11.32 6.54 -10.87
C VAL A 158 12.23 5.49 -11.49
N GLU A 159 13.36 5.19 -10.84
CA GLU A 159 14.30 4.16 -11.31
C GLU A 159 13.67 2.77 -11.20
N THR A 160 13.11 2.41 -10.05
CA THR A 160 12.45 1.13 -9.82
C THR A 160 11.25 0.96 -10.76
N LEU A 161 10.41 1.99 -10.92
CA LEU A 161 9.27 1.97 -11.83
C LEU A 161 9.66 1.76 -13.29
N SER A 162 10.91 1.99 -13.67
CA SER A 162 11.37 1.70 -15.03
C SER A 162 11.32 0.20 -15.39
N ASN A 163 11.36 -0.69 -14.39
CA ASN A 163 11.35 -2.15 -14.56
C ASN A 163 10.03 -2.81 -14.10
N VAL A 164 9.20 -2.11 -13.33
CA VAL A 164 7.93 -2.62 -12.80
C VAL A 164 6.92 -2.85 -13.92
N GLN A 165 6.25 -4.00 -13.92
CA GLN A 165 5.19 -4.33 -14.87
C GLN A 165 3.79 -3.88 -14.42
N TYR A 166 3.50 -3.94 -13.12
CA TYR A 166 2.16 -3.64 -12.58
C TYR A 166 2.25 -2.62 -11.45
N LEU A 167 1.30 -1.70 -11.44
CA LEU A 167 1.17 -0.70 -10.39
C LEU A 167 -0.30 -0.62 -9.96
N MET A 168 -0.59 -0.96 -8.70
CA MET A 168 -1.89 -0.70 -8.09
C MET A 168 -1.79 0.57 -7.25
N ILE A 169 -2.76 1.48 -7.38
CA ILE A 169 -2.75 2.75 -6.65
C ILE A 169 -4.16 3.16 -6.24
N GLU A 170 -4.30 3.66 -5.00
CA GLU A 170 -5.51 4.32 -4.54
C GLU A 170 -5.50 5.80 -4.92
N LEU A 171 -6.59 6.29 -5.51
CA LEU A 171 -6.77 7.68 -5.95
C LEU A 171 -8.05 8.28 -5.34
N ASN A 172 -8.04 8.46 -4.02
CA ASN A 172 -9.20 8.87 -3.20
C ASN A 172 -9.34 10.40 -3.02
N ASN A 173 -8.65 11.24 -3.78
CA ASN A 173 -8.58 12.70 -3.65
C ASN A 173 -7.82 13.25 -2.42
N ASN A 174 -7.21 12.42 -1.59
CA ASN A 174 -6.37 12.89 -0.48
C ASN A 174 -5.09 13.58 -0.97
N THR A 175 -4.64 13.30 -2.19
CA THR A 175 -3.49 13.95 -2.87
C THR A 175 -3.58 15.47 -2.88
N LYS A 176 -4.80 16.04 -2.88
CA LYS A 176 -5.02 17.50 -2.79
C LYS A 176 -4.42 18.13 -1.54
N LYS A 177 -4.33 17.39 -0.45
CA LYS A 177 -3.75 17.85 0.82
C LYS A 177 -2.25 18.09 0.74
N TYR A 178 -1.61 17.49 -0.28
CA TYR A 178 -0.16 17.59 -0.53
C TYR A 178 0.17 18.31 -1.84
N GLY A 179 -0.76 19.10 -2.36
CA GLY A 179 -0.52 19.97 -3.53
C GLY A 179 -0.56 19.26 -4.88
N SER A 180 -1.11 18.03 -4.93
CA SER A 180 -1.35 17.29 -6.17
C SER A 180 -2.84 16.94 -6.32
N ASN A 181 -3.20 16.24 -7.37
CA ASN A 181 -4.54 15.69 -7.58
C ASN A 181 -4.48 14.39 -8.39
N ASN A 182 -5.57 13.62 -8.37
CA ASN A 182 -5.63 12.31 -9.02
C ASN A 182 -5.30 12.37 -10.52
N PHE A 183 -5.67 13.46 -11.21
CA PHE A 183 -5.37 13.62 -12.63
C PHE A 183 -3.87 13.77 -12.88
N GLU A 184 -3.16 14.55 -12.06
CA GLU A 184 -1.71 14.71 -12.15
C GLU A 184 -0.97 13.42 -11.83
N VAL A 185 -1.43 12.68 -10.81
CA VAL A 185 -0.88 11.36 -10.46
C VAL A 185 -1.04 10.39 -11.64
N GLU A 186 -2.25 10.28 -12.19
CA GLU A 186 -2.50 9.40 -13.34
C GLU A 186 -1.70 9.83 -14.58
N LYS A 187 -1.60 11.13 -14.85
CA LYS A 187 -0.78 11.67 -15.94
C LYS A 187 0.70 11.31 -15.78
N PHE A 188 1.22 11.38 -14.55
CA PHE A 188 2.59 10.98 -14.26
C PHE A 188 2.80 9.48 -14.52
N ILE A 189 1.91 8.62 -14.04
CA ILE A 189 1.96 7.16 -14.27
C ILE A 189 1.95 6.85 -15.76
N ARG A 190 1.06 7.50 -16.53
CA ARG A 190 0.98 7.32 -17.98
C ARG A 190 2.25 7.80 -18.72
N SER A 191 2.90 8.85 -18.21
CA SER A 191 4.17 9.33 -18.78
C SER A 191 5.33 8.33 -18.62
N LEU A 192 5.22 7.42 -17.65
CA LEU A 192 6.15 6.30 -17.46
C LEU A 192 5.82 5.08 -18.34
N GLY A 193 4.84 5.19 -19.24
CA GLY A 193 4.45 4.13 -20.18
C GLY A 193 3.38 3.16 -19.70
N PHE A 194 2.82 3.39 -18.53
CA PHE A 194 1.73 2.54 -18.01
C PHE A 194 0.39 2.83 -18.66
N LYS A 195 -0.44 1.78 -18.79
CA LYS A 195 -1.84 1.83 -19.24
C LYS A 195 -2.75 1.25 -18.17
N VAL A 196 -3.99 1.72 -18.09
CA VAL A 196 -4.99 1.16 -17.16
C VAL A 196 -5.33 -0.27 -17.59
N LEU A 197 -5.25 -1.20 -16.64
CA LEU A 197 -5.70 -2.59 -16.78
C LEU A 197 -7.07 -2.79 -16.14
N ILE A 198 -7.21 -2.36 -14.88
CA ILE A 198 -8.44 -2.47 -14.10
C ILE A 198 -8.69 -1.15 -13.40
N GLU A 199 -9.95 -0.72 -13.40
CA GLU A 199 -10.39 0.46 -12.67
C GLU A 199 -11.64 0.14 -11.86
N HIS A 200 -11.58 0.45 -10.59
CA HIS A 200 -12.72 0.44 -9.67
C HIS A 200 -12.46 1.44 -8.56
N TRP A 201 -13.10 2.61 -8.67
CA TRP A 201 -12.90 3.71 -7.73
C TRP A 201 -12.95 3.25 -6.26
N PRO A 202 -12.00 3.69 -5.39
CA PRO A 202 -10.92 4.65 -5.68
C PRO A 202 -9.65 4.04 -6.31
N ASP A 203 -9.57 2.73 -6.50
CA ASP A 203 -8.37 2.02 -6.93
C ASP A 203 -8.27 1.88 -8.44
N LYS A 204 -7.03 1.93 -8.93
CA LYS A 204 -6.66 1.58 -10.30
C LYS A 204 -5.46 0.66 -10.33
N ILE A 205 -5.49 -0.27 -11.28
CA ILE A 205 -4.32 -1.08 -11.63
C ILE A 205 -3.87 -0.70 -13.02
N PHE A 206 -2.61 -0.37 -13.09
CA PHE A 206 -1.91 -0.08 -14.33
C PHE A 206 -0.96 -1.22 -14.69
N TYR A 207 -0.69 -1.36 -15.98
CA TYR A 207 0.29 -2.32 -16.48
C TYR A 207 1.14 -1.67 -17.57
N ARG A 208 2.32 -2.25 -17.77
CA ARG A 208 3.21 -1.93 -18.87
C ARG A 208 3.58 -3.24 -19.60
N ALA A 209 3.46 -3.23 -20.93
CA ALA A 209 3.78 -4.37 -21.81
C ALA A 209 5.28 -4.49 -22.06
#